data_8f145e2c32ccd213ebde44b880b46f1b
#
_entry.id   8f145e2c32ccd213ebde44b880b46f1b
#
_cell.length_a   1.000
_cell.length_b   1.000
_cell.length_c   1.000
_cell.angle_alpha   90.00
_cell.angle_beta   90.00
_cell.angle_gamma   90.00
#
_symmetry.space_group_name_H-M   'P 1'
#
loop_
_entity.id
_entity.type
_entity.pdbx_description
1 polymer ?
#
loop_
_entity_poly.entity_id
_entity_poly.type
_entity_poly.pdbx_seq_one_letter_code
_entity_poly.pdbx_strand_id
1 'polypeptide(L)'
;MFIALNSNAKASLFCRLERGNVAILVANCALAKPHTMTQPLTPPSADSTPATTQSESGVHRVDTKALVAVFLGVALGALDTSIANTALPAIAADLNASAAASVWIVNAYQLAVVAGLFPLAALGDLFGARRVFLWGIAVFTLASFACTVAPDLLSLAIARGFQGLGAAGVMSVNIALIRQLYPPSRLGRGVGLNAFIVGTSFTLGPSVASLVLSVANWPWLFGLSVPLGLVALAFGWRSLPNTIPQSHTIDPLTAALSAVCFGSLIYGVGSAAQLASASHVVLPLLIAGFSGWWLITRQRGHAVPMLPVDLFSRPLFRLSALTAVGAFATQGVAFVGLPFYFEQVLHRDPIDTGFLMTAWPATVALLAPFAGRLSDRIAPALLGGVGLTLLSTGMLSLFLLDTTSSTESIVFRMAWCGLGFGLFQSPNLRAIMSSAPATRASGASAVIAMARLMGLTHGAAAVALCFGLMQVGGASIALLVGMVTAGLAAFSSFRRLRYQSIRTGSSEPV
;
A
#
# COMPACT_ATOMS: atom_id res chain seq x y z
N MET A 1 -44.98 21.16 -28.18
CA MET A 1 -46.16 21.23 -27.31
C MET A 1 -45.77 20.68 -25.97
N PHE A 2 -45.30 21.57 -25.10
CA PHE A 2 -44.81 21.24 -23.76
C PHE A 2 -45.99 21.21 -22.79
N ILE A 3 -46.19 20.08 -22.07
CA ILE A 3 -47.11 20.01 -20.96
C ILE A 3 -46.27 19.94 -19.71
N ALA A 4 -46.34 20.99 -18.87
CA ALA A 4 -45.77 21.06 -17.56
C ALA A 4 -46.54 20.12 -16.62
N LEU A 5 -45.90 19.11 -16.07
CA LEU A 5 -46.46 18.23 -15.04
C LEU A 5 -46.02 18.71 -13.64
N ASN A 6 -47.01 18.97 -12.87
CA ASN A 6 -47.10 19.53 -11.55
C ASN A 6 -46.29 18.80 -10.48
N SER A 7 -45.57 19.55 -9.65
CA SER A 7 -44.60 19.08 -8.65
C SER A 7 -45.15 18.22 -7.48
N ASN A 8 -46.46 18.05 -7.40
CA ASN A 8 -47.13 17.34 -6.31
C ASN A 8 -47.29 15.82 -6.51
N ALA A 9 -46.95 15.30 -7.72
CA ALA A 9 -47.05 13.85 -7.99
C ALA A 9 -45.81 13.03 -7.62
N LYS A 10 -44.67 13.68 -7.32
CA LYS A 10 -43.41 12.98 -6.92
C LYS A 10 -43.31 12.65 -5.45
N ALA A 11 -44.11 13.26 -4.58
CA ALA A 11 -44.12 12.97 -3.14
C ALA A 11 -44.93 11.72 -2.76
N SER A 12 -45.88 11.30 -3.59
CA SER A 12 -46.74 10.13 -3.30
C SER A 12 -46.16 8.77 -3.74
N LEU A 13 -45.07 8.77 -4.57
CA LEU A 13 -44.48 7.52 -5.08
C LEU A 13 -43.34 6.99 -4.22
N PHE A 14 -42.77 7.81 -3.31
CA PHE A 14 -41.66 7.41 -2.43
C PHE A 14 -42.10 6.80 -1.12
N CYS A 15 -43.40 6.80 -0.80
CA CYS A 15 -43.95 6.33 0.48
C CYS A 15 -44.52 4.89 0.43
N ARG A 16 -44.26 4.11 -0.62
CA ARG A 16 -44.88 2.78 -0.80
C ARG A 16 -43.93 1.57 -0.69
N LEU A 17 -42.71 1.76 -0.15
CA LEU A 17 -41.71 0.68 -0.11
C LEU A 17 -40.99 0.47 1.23
N GLU A 18 -41.67 0.68 2.37
CA GLU A 18 -41.20 0.10 3.65
C GLU A 18 -42.40 -0.34 4.49
N ARG A 19 -42.71 -1.62 4.41
CA ARG A 19 -43.67 -2.26 5.34
C ARG A 19 -42.95 -2.54 6.65
N GLY A 20 -43.44 -1.95 7.71
CA GLY A 20 -43.17 -2.33 9.09
C GLY A 20 -42.72 -1.19 9.99
N ASN A 21 -43.67 -0.43 10.56
CA ASN A 21 -43.59 0.55 11.63
C ASN A 21 -44.04 1.98 11.26
N VAL A 22 -45.21 2.12 10.63
CA VAL A 22 -45.80 3.46 10.34
C VAL A 22 -47.01 3.77 11.23
N ALA A 23 -47.34 2.93 12.20
CA ALA A 23 -48.55 3.15 13.03
C ALA A 23 -48.38 4.17 14.19
N ILE A 24 -47.16 4.61 14.50
CA ILE A 24 -46.91 5.52 15.66
C ILE A 24 -46.68 6.99 15.24
N LEU A 25 -46.37 7.26 13.97
CA LEU A 25 -46.05 8.63 13.55
C LEU A 25 -47.26 9.43 13.01
N VAL A 26 -48.41 8.79 12.76
CA VAL A 26 -49.62 9.47 12.23
C VAL A 26 -50.50 10.05 13.36
N ALA A 27 -50.32 9.62 14.62
CA ALA A 27 -51.13 10.10 15.74
C ALA A 27 -50.72 11.48 16.29
N ASN A 28 -49.54 12.00 15.97
CA ASN A 28 -49.04 13.26 16.52
C ASN A 28 -49.16 14.48 15.57
N CYS A 29 -49.71 14.32 14.37
CA CYS A 29 -49.88 15.42 13.43
C CYS A 29 -51.31 16.04 13.44
N ALA A 30 -52.24 15.49 14.22
CA ALA A 30 -53.67 15.90 14.19
C ALA A 30 -54.10 16.90 15.26
N LEU A 31 -53.18 17.44 16.07
CA LEU A 31 -53.52 18.33 17.23
C LEU A 31 -52.79 19.68 17.20
N ALA A 32 -52.42 20.22 16.06
CA ALA A 32 -51.93 21.61 15.98
C ALA A 32 -53.06 22.53 15.48
N LYS A 33 -53.63 23.33 16.38
CA LYS A 33 -54.62 24.39 16.08
C LYS A 33 -53.96 25.49 15.20
N PRO A 34 -54.71 26.09 14.26
CA PRO A 34 -54.24 27.23 13.48
C PRO A 34 -54.25 28.50 14.31
N HIS A 35 -53.12 29.11 14.57
CA HIS A 35 -53.02 30.49 15.05
C HIS A 35 -53.07 31.44 13.85
N THR A 36 -54.15 32.17 13.74
CA THR A 36 -54.31 33.35 12.88
C THR A 36 -53.42 34.48 13.40
N MET A 37 -52.43 34.91 12.63
CA MET A 37 -51.76 36.19 12.81
C MET A 37 -51.86 36.95 11.46
N THR A 38 -52.76 37.93 11.47
CA THR A 38 -52.81 39.04 10.52
C THR A 38 -51.74 40.06 10.89
N GLN A 39 -50.69 40.21 10.13
CA GLN A 39 -49.87 41.42 10.06
C GLN A 39 -49.76 41.94 8.64
N PRO A 40 -49.89 43.26 8.45
CA PRO A 40 -49.84 43.86 7.11
C PRO A 40 -48.37 43.90 6.60
N LEU A 41 -48.20 43.51 5.33
CA LEU A 41 -46.96 43.61 4.57
C LEU A 41 -46.64 45.10 4.30
N THR A 42 -45.56 45.61 4.90
CA THR A 42 -44.92 46.84 4.46
C THR A 42 -43.98 46.51 3.30
N PRO A 43 -43.92 47.32 2.23
CA PRO A 43 -43.03 47.08 1.11
C PRO A 43 -41.55 47.26 1.53
N PRO A 44 -40.61 46.47 1.01
CA PRO A 44 -39.20 46.61 1.32
C PRO A 44 -38.64 47.89 0.74
N SER A 45 -37.98 48.70 1.57
CA SER A 45 -37.18 49.85 1.18
C SER A 45 -36.04 49.45 0.22
N ALA A 46 -36.01 50.15 -0.91
CA ALA A 46 -34.94 50.03 -1.90
C ALA A 46 -33.65 50.70 -1.38
N ASP A 47 -32.88 49.98 -0.53
CA ASP A 47 -31.48 50.29 -0.25
C ASP A 47 -30.81 49.02 0.35
N SER A 48 -30.67 48.02 -0.48
CA SER A 48 -29.73 46.92 -0.23
C SER A 48 -28.76 46.88 -1.44
N THR A 49 -27.66 47.57 -1.26
CA THR A 49 -26.43 47.32 -2.01
C THR A 49 -26.24 45.80 -2.11
N PRO A 50 -26.09 45.22 -3.32
CA PRO A 50 -25.82 43.81 -3.45
C PRO A 50 -24.49 43.56 -2.74
N ALA A 51 -24.54 42.74 -1.67
CA ALA A 51 -23.36 42.14 -1.11
C ALA A 51 -22.64 41.45 -2.25
N THR A 52 -21.57 42.06 -2.71
CA THR A 52 -20.60 41.47 -3.62
C THR A 52 -20.17 40.15 -2.99
N THR A 53 -20.79 39.07 -3.39
CA THR A 53 -20.20 37.74 -3.30
C THR A 53 -18.87 37.84 -4.02
N GLN A 54 -17.82 38.15 -3.25
CA GLN A 54 -16.45 37.94 -3.69
C GLN A 54 -16.34 36.44 -3.98
N SER A 55 -16.65 36.09 -5.21
CA SER A 55 -16.15 34.91 -5.84
C SER A 55 -14.63 35.05 -5.82
N GLU A 56 -14.02 34.62 -4.71
CA GLU A 56 -12.61 34.31 -4.68
C GLU A 56 -12.36 33.13 -5.62
N SER A 57 -12.37 33.40 -6.91
CA SER A 57 -11.66 32.61 -7.92
C SER A 57 -10.16 32.85 -7.75
N GLY A 58 -9.66 32.66 -6.55
CA GLY A 58 -8.27 32.44 -6.25
C GLY A 58 -7.90 31.16 -6.96
N VAL A 59 -7.25 31.29 -8.12
CA VAL A 59 -6.53 30.18 -8.76
C VAL A 59 -5.60 29.65 -7.68
N HIS A 60 -6.01 28.55 -7.05
CA HIS A 60 -5.19 27.84 -6.06
C HIS A 60 -3.93 27.37 -6.80
N ARG A 61 -2.89 28.24 -6.83
CA ARG A 61 -1.59 27.87 -7.40
C ARG A 61 -1.06 26.76 -6.53
N VAL A 62 -1.06 25.55 -7.08
CA VAL A 62 -0.46 24.40 -6.43
C VAL A 62 1.00 24.72 -6.20
N ASP A 63 1.44 24.75 -4.94
CA ASP A 63 2.85 25.01 -4.61
C ASP A 63 3.71 23.83 -5.10
N THR A 64 4.44 24.08 -6.18
CA THR A 64 5.30 23.07 -6.82
C THR A 64 6.38 22.55 -5.87
N LYS A 65 6.91 23.40 -4.95
CA LYS A 65 7.93 22.97 -3.99
C LYS A 65 7.35 22.01 -2.95
N ALA A 66 6.13 22.27 -2.49
CA ALA A 66 5.41 21.35 -1.59
C ALA A 66 5.14 19.99 -2.26
N LEU A 67 4.73 20.00 -3.53
CA LEU A 67 4.54 18.75 -4.31
C LEU A 67 5.85 17.99 -4.49
N VAL A 68 6.94 18.68 -4.84
CA VAL A 68 8.26 18.05 -4.97
C VAL A 68 8.67 17.41 -3.65
N ALA A 69 8.48 18.09 -2.51
CA ALA A 69 8.80 17.51 -1.19
C ALA A 69 8.03 16.21 -0.93
N VAL A 70 6.71 16.23 -1.15
CA VAL A 70 5.85 15.05 -0.91
C VAL A 70 6.22 13.89 -1.83
N PHE A 71 6.35 14.18 -3.12
CA PHE A 71 6.64 13.14 -4.11
C PHE A 71 8.07 12.59 -3.99
N LEU A 72 9.04 13.43 -3.65
CA LEU A 72 10.42 13.00 -3.40
C LEU A 72 10.50 12.11 -2.16
N GLY A 73 9.77 12.45 -1.08
CA GLY A 73 9.70 11.62 0.13
C GLY A 73 9.15 10.21 -0.15
N VAL A 74 8.10 10.13 -0.97
CA VAL A 74 7.51 8.83 -1.36
C VAL A 74 8.40 8.07 -2.32
N ALA A 75 9.03 8.77 -3.28
CA ALA A 75 9.98 8.19 -4.21
C ALA A 75 11.17 7.54 -3.48
N LEU A 76 11.71 8.24 -2.46
CA LEU A 76 12.81 7.74 -1.63
C LEU A 76 12.47 6.40 -0.97
N GLY A 77 11.30 6.28 -0.33
CA GLY A 77 10.90 5.02 0.33
C GLY A 77 10.72 3.86 -0.65
N ALA A 78 10.18 4.13 -1.85
CA ALA A 78 9.99 3.12 -2.89
C ALA A 78 11.31 2.69 -3.54
N LEU A 79 12.15 3.66 -3.85
CA LEU A 79 13.48 3.45 -4.45
C LEU A 79 14.39 2.67 -3.49
N ASP A 80 14.48 3.12 -2.23
CA ASP A 80 15.29 2.49 -1.19
C ASP A 80 14.95 1.01 -0.97
N THR A 81 13.65 0.68 -0.92
CA THR A 81 13.21 -0.72 -0.79
C THR A 81 13.70 -1.57 -1.97
N SER A 82 13.62 -1.05 -3.17
CA SER A 82 14.00 -1.78 -4.39
C SER A 82 15.53 -1.91 -4.53
N ILE A 83 16.27 -0.86 -4.23
CA ILE A 83 17.74 -0.84 -4.21
C ILE A 83 18.28 -1.85 -3.21
N ALA A 84 17.79 -1.82 -1.96
CA ALA A 84 18.27 -2.70 -0.90
C ALA A 84 18.07 -4.19 -1.24
N ASN A 85 16.93 -4.55 -1.84
CA ASN A 85 16.66 -5.92 -2.25
C ASN A 85 17.66 -6.42 -3.31
N THR A 86 17.97 -5.57 -4.30
CA THR A 86 18.89 -5.93 -5.40
C THR A 86 20.33 -6.07 -4.91
N ALA A 87 20.76 -5.25 -3.95
CA ALA A 87 22.12 -5.26 -3.44
C ALA A 87 22.35 -6.27 -2.30
N LEU A 88 21.34 -7.02 -1.89
CA LEU A 88 21.42 -7.92 -0.73
C LEU A 88 22.59 -8.90 -0.79
N PRO A 89 22.88 -9.57 -1.94
CA PRO A 89 24.02 -10.47 -2.04
C PRO A 89 25.36 -9.76 -1.84
N ALA A 90 25.54 -8.58 -2.45
CA ALA A 90 26.76 -7.79 -2.31
C ALA A 90 26.99 -7.32 -0.86
N ILE A 91 25.93 -6.88 -0.18
CA ILE A 91 25.98 -6.50 1.24
C ILE A 91 26.30 -7.72 2.11
N ALA A 92 25.68 -8.88 1.84
CA ALA A 92 25.93 -10.11 2.58
C ALA A 92 27.39 -10.57 2.44
N ALA A 93 27.96 -10.50 1.25
CA ALA A 93 29.35 -10.87 0.98
C ALA A 93 30.32 -9.95 1.72
N ASP A 94 30.14 -8.64 1.67
CA ASP A 94 31.03 -7.66 2.28
C ASP A 94 30.99 -7.73 3.83
N LEU A 95 29.81 -7.91 4.41
CA LEU A 95 29.63 -8.05 5.87
C LEU A 95 29.87 -9.48 6.39
N ASN A 96 30.32 -10.41 5.57
CA ASN A 96 30.53 -11.82 5.89
C ASN A 96 29.28 -12.46 6.55
N ALA A 97 28.08 -12.07 6.11
CA ALA A 97 26.80 -12.53 6.62
C ALA A 97 26.25 -13.68 5.78
N SER A 98 25.55 -14.62 6.40
CA SER A 98 24.82 -15.62 5.63
C SER A 98 23.67 -14.99 4.85
N ALA A 99 23.29 -15.60 3.71
CA ALA A 99 22.16 -15.15 2.92
C ALA A 99 20.86 -15.06 3.76
N ALA A 100 20.61 -16.02 4.66
CA ALA A 100 19.48 -16.00 5.57
C ALA A 100 19.52 -14.80 6.52
N ALA A 101 20.67 -14.50 7.10
CA ALA A 101 20.83 -13.38 8.04
C ALA A 101 20.70 -12.02 7.34
N SER A 102 21.20 -11.90 6.11
CA SER A 102 21.10 -10.62 5.34
C SER A 102 19.66 -10.20 5.05
N VAL A 103 18.71 -11.13 4.98
CA VAL A 103 17.28 -10.82 4.81
C VAL A 103 16.74 -9.93 5.95
N TRP A 104 17.39 -9.91 7.13
CA TRP A 104 17.01 -8.98 8.19
C TRP A 104 17.17 -7.51 7.80
N ILE A 105 18.06 -7.18 6.88
CA ILE A 105 18.21 -5.80 6.34
C ILE A 105 16.87 -5.32 5.72
N VAL A 106 16.17 -6.21 5.00
CA VAL A 106 14.86 -5.95 4.39
C VAL A 106 13.75 -6.05 5.42
N ASN A 107 13.75 -7.11 6.23
CA ASN A 107 12.71 -7.38 7.20
C ASN A 107 12.62 -6.32 8.31
N ALA A 108 13.75 -5.81 8.81
CA ALA A 108 13.77 -4.77 9.84
C ALA A 108 13.11 -3.47 9.33
N TYR A 109 13.41 -3.08 8.10
CA TYR A 109 12.75 -1.94 7.46
C TYR A 109 11.24 -2.16 7.31
N GLN A 110 10.83 -3.29 6.74
CA GLN A 110 9.41 -3.58 6.51
C GLN A 110 8.64 -3.74 7.82
N LEU A 111 9.23 -4.37 8.84
CA LEU A 111 8.67 -4.48 10.18
C LEU A 111 8.38 -3.10 10.76
N ALA A 112 9.35 -2.20 10.69
CA ALA A 112 9.21 -0.84 11.20
C ALA A 112 8.16 -0.04 10.42
N VAL A 113 8.11 -0.19 9.09
CA VAL A 113 7.06 0.44 8.26
C VAL A 113 5.67 -0.03 8.69
N VAL A 114 5.47 -1.33 8.79
CA VAL A 114 4.15 -1.91 9.11
C VAL A 114 3.72 -1.56 10.54
N ALA A 115 4.63 -1.69 11.51
CA ALA A 115 4.36 -1.37 12.91
C ALA A 115 4.08 0.14 13.10
N GLY A 116 4.78 1.01 12.36
CA GLY A 116 4.66 2.46 12.46
C GLY A 116 3.49 3.07 11.69
N LEU A 117 2.94 2.39 10.67
CA LEU A 117 2.00 3.00 9.72
C LEU A 117 0.74 3.58 10.39
N PHE A 118 0.06 2.80 11.22
CA PHE A 118 -1.15 3.25 11.92
C PHE A 118 -0.88 4.23 13.06
N PRO A 119 0.11 3.97 13.95
CA PRO A 119 0.48 4.94 14.97
C PRO A 119 0.86 6.31 14.41
N LEU A 120 1.67 6.34 13.33
CA LEU A 120 2.11 7.59 12.72
C LEU A 120 1.00 8.28 11.92
N ALA A 121 0.04 7.53 11.35
CA ALA A 121 -1.19 8.11 10.81
C ALA A 121 -2.00 8.82 11.90
N ALA A 122 -2.17 8.15 13.04
CA ALA A 122 -2.84 8.72 14.21
C ALA A 122 -2.12 9.97 14.74
N LEU A 123 -0.79 9.95 14.83
CA LEU A 123 -0.01 11.14 15.17
C LEU A 123 -0.16 12.26 14.13
N GLY A 124 -0.35 11.91 12.85
CA GLY A 124 -0.65 12.85 11.77
C GLY A 124 -1.96 13.61 11.98
N ASP A 125 -2.98 12.93 12.50
CA ASP A 125 -4.26 13.54 12.83
C ASP A 125 -4.16 14.44 14.09
N LEU A 126 -3.36 14.04 15.11
CA LEU A 126 -3.16 14.79 16.36
C LEU A 126 -2.25 16.03 16.18
N PHE A 127 -1.10 15.85 15.57
CA PHE A 127 -0.06 16.89 15.48
C PHE A 127 -0.02 17.60 14.13
N GLY A 128 -0.80 17.11 13.18
CA GLY A 128 -0.85 17.61 11.81
C GLY A 128 0.08 16.83 10.87
N ALA A 129 -0.43 16.53 9.68
CA ALA A 129 0.26 15.75 8.63
C ALA A 129 1.63 16.32 8.25
N ARG A 130 1.77 17.67 8.21
CA ARG A 130 3.05 18.34 7.92
C ARG A 130 4.15 17.94 8.90
N ARG A 131 3.87 17.99 10.20
CA ARG A 131 4.88 17.69 11.24
C ARG A 131 5.33 16.24 11.14
N VAL A 132 4.39 15.30 11.02
CA VAL A 132 4.70 13.87 10.92
C VAL A 132 5.49 13.57 9.64
N PHE A 133 5.16 14.22 8.52
CA PHE A 133 5.92 14.10 7.28
C PHE A 133 7.37 14.58 7.45
N LEU A 134 7.57 15.78 8.02
CA LEU A 134 8.91 16.35 8.21
C LEU A 134 9.76 15.51 9.17
N TRP A 135 9.19 15.05 10.28
CA TRP A 135 9.87 14.12 11.18
C TRP A 135 10.17 12.78 10.49
N GLY A 136 9.24 12.27 9.70
CA GLY A 136 9.43 11.05 8.91
C GLY A 136 10.62 11.17 7.96
N ILE A 137 10.70 12.24 7.17
CA ILE A 137 11.83 12.50 6.26
C ILE A 137 13.14 12.72 7.03
N ALA A 138 13.12 13.44 8.14
CA ALA A 138 14.32 13.67 8.96
C ALA A 138 14.87 12.35 9.51
N VAL A 139 14.01 11.52 10.12
CA VAL A 139 14.39 10.20 10.63
C VAL A 139 14.88 9.29 9.50
N PHE A 140 14.19 9.27 8.36
CA PHE A 140 14.59 8.51 7.17
C PHE A 140 16.00 8.91 6.70
N THR A 141 16.25 10.21 6.58
CA THR A 141 17.54 10.75 6.09
C THR A 141 18.68 10.46 7.06
N LEU A 142 18.47 10.66 8.36
CA LEU A 142 19.46 10.33 9.40
C LEU A 142 19.76 8.83 9.45
N ALA A 143 18.72 7.99 9.36
CA ALA A 143 18.89 6.55 9.34
C ALA A 143 19.57 6.07 8.05
N SER A 144 19.29 6.71 6.89
CA SER A 144 20.01 6.44 5.64
C SER A 144 21.52 6.74 5.78
N PHE A 145 21.86 7.84 6.44
CA PHE A 145 23.27 8.14 6.77
C PHE A 145 23.86 7.09 7.72
N ALA A 146 23.11 6.67 8.75
CA ALA A 146 23.56 5.59 9.65
C ALA A 146 23.77 4.26 8.91
N CYS A 147 22.94 3.93 7.93
CA CYS A 147 23.16 2.76 7.05
C CYS A 147 24.47 2.86 6.27
N THR A 148 24.87 4.06 5.85
CA THR A 148 26.11 4.28 5.09
C THR A 148 27.37 3.97 5.91
N VAL A 149 27.32 4.17 7.22
CA VAL A 149 28.46 4.01 8.12
C VAL A 149 28.34 2.74 9.01
N ALA A 150 27.37 1.87 8.74
CA ALA A 150 27.15 0.66 9.52
C ALA A 150 28.30 -0.34 9.35
N PRO A 151 29.00 -0.75 10.46
CA PRO A 151 30.17 -1.63 10.37
C PRO A 151 29.80 -3.12 10.29
N ASP A 152 28.59 -3.49 10.66
CA ASP A 152 28.14 -4.88 10.76
C ASP A 152 26.65 -5.03 10.44
N LEU A 153 26.20 -6.27 10.27
CA LEU A 153 24.82 -6.60 9.92
C LEU A 153 23.80 -6.10 10.95
N LEU A 154 24.12 -6.17 12.24
CA LEU A 154 23.20 -5.79 13.31
C LEU A 154 22.98 -4.27 13.33
N SER A 155 24.03 -3.49 13.26
CA SER A 155 23.96 -2.02 13.18
C SER A 155 23.22 -1.57 11.92
N LEU A 156 23.47 -2.23 10.79
CA LEU A 156 22.74 -1.97 9.55
C LEU A 156 21.24 -2.31 9.70
N ALA A 157 20.90 -3.45 10.29
CA ALA A 157 19.50 -3.83 10.50
C ALA A 157 18.77 -2.87 11.46
N ILE A 158 19.45 -2.40 12.50
CA ILE A 158 18.91 -1.39 13.43
C ILE A 158 18.67 -0.05 12.68
N ALA A 159 19.65 0.41 11.92
CA ALA A 159 19.53 1.62 11.12
C ALA A 159 18.38 1.49 10.09
N ARG A 160 18.21 0.34 9.45
CA ARG A 160 17.09 0.00 8.58
C ARG A 160 15.75 0.06 9.31
N GLY A 161 15.69 -0.37 10.56
CA GLY A 161 14.49 -0.23 11.39
C GLY A 161 14.09 1.23 11.59
N PHE A 162 15.04 2.11 11.95
CA PHE A 162 14.77 3.55 12.05
C PHE A 162 14.40 4.18 10.70
N GLN A 163 15.04 3.77 9.63
CA GLN A 163 14.72 4.22 8.27
C GLN A 163 13.29 3.82 7.89
N GLY A 164 12.87 2.60 8.24
CA GLY A 164 11.50 2.12 8.07
C GLY A 164 10.47 2.92 8.87
N LEU A 165 10.77 3.33 10.10
CA LEU A 165 9.91 4.25 10.88
C LEU A 165 9.78 5.61 10.19
N GLY A 166 10.88 6.16 9.65
CA GLY A 166 10.85 7.38 8.86
C GLY A 166 9.94 7.25 7.63
N ALA A 167 10.10 6.16 6.88
CA ALA A 167 9.25 5.85 5.72
C ALA A 167 7.77 5.69 6.10
N ALA A 168 7.46 5.04 7.23
CA ALA A 168 6.11 4.93 7.76
C ALA A 168 5.49 6.31 8.03
N GLY A 169 6.26 7.25 8.59
CA GLY A 169 5.83 8.63 8.81
C GLY A 169 5.44 9.33 7.50
N VAL A 170 6.26 9.20 6.48
CA VAL A 170 5.97 9.74 5.15
C VAL A 170 4.72 9.10 4.53
N MET A 171 4.66 7.77 4.52
CA MET A 171 3.58 7.02 3.87
C MET A 171 2.23 7.22 4.55
N SER A 172 2.21 7.33 5.88
CA SER A 172 0.98 7.45 6.67
C SER A 172 0.19 8.73 6.38
N VAL A 173 0.89 9.84 6.09
CA VAL A 173 0.28 11.16 5.90
C VAL A 173 0.32 11.66 4.45
N ASN A 174 0.95 10.91 3.53
CA ASN A 174 1.15 11.29 2.15
C ASN A 174 -0.15 11.69 1.44
N ILE A 175 -1.19 10.85 1.49
CA ILE A 175 -2.48 11.12 0.83
C ILE A 175 -3.19 12.32 1.46
N ALA A 176 -3.05 12.51 2.77
CA ALA A 176 -3.61 13.68 3.47
C ALA A 176 -2.96 15.00 2.96
N LEU A 177 -1.63 15.01 2.77
CA LEU A 177 -0.92 16.15 2.20
C LEU A 177 -1.30 16.39 0.74
N ILE A 178 -1.43 15.35 -0.08
CA ILE A 178 -1.88 15.48 -1.47
C ILE A 178 -3.28 16.11 -1.53
N ARG A 179 -4.20 15.72 -0.62
CA ARG A 179 -5.55 16.32 -0.52
C ARG A 179 -5.53 17.80 -0.17
N GLN A 180 -4.54 18.28 0.56
CA GLN A 180 -4.39 19.70 0.91
C GLN A 180 -3.76 20.51 -0.23
N LEU A 181 -2.89 19.88 -1.02
CA LEU A 181 -2.17 20.54 -2.10
C LEU A 181 -2.98 20.62 -3.41
N TYR A 182 -3.89 19.68 -3.64
CA TYR A 182 -4.73 19.65 -4.84
C TYR A 182 -6.16 20.07 -4.55
N PRO A 183 -6.78 20.91 -5.41
CA PRO A 183 -8.21 21.19 -5.31
C PRO A 183 -9.02 19.89 -5.53
N PRO A 184 -10.22 19.76 -4.93
CA PRO A 184 -11.05 18.55 -5.02
C PRO A 184 -11.28 18.04 -6.45
N SER A 185 -11.43 18.96 -7.42
CA SER A 185 -11.63 18.64 -8.83
C SER A 185 -10.41 18.00 -9.51
N ARG A 186 -9.21 18.16 -8.94
CA ARG A 186 -7.94 17.63 -9.48
C ARG A 186 -7.26 16.62 -8.56
N LEU A 187 -7.89 16.23 -7.47
CA LEU A 187 -7.33 15.28 -6.49
C LEU A 187 -6.96 13.93 -7.13
N GLY A 188 -7.79 13.42 -8.04
CA GLY A 188 -7.51 12.19 -8.77
C GLY A 188 -6.18 12.25 -9.55
N ARG A 189 -5.83 13.42 -10.10
CA ARG A 189 -4.54 13.63 -10.78
C ARG A 189 -3.37 13.57 -9.80
N GLY A 190 -3.51 14.16 -8.60
CA GLY A 190 -2.48 14.10 -7.55
C GLY A 190 -2.22 12.68 -7.06
N VAL A 191 -3.28 11.92 -6.80
CA VAL A 191 -3.19 10.51 -6.38
C VAL A 191 -2.62 9.63 -7.50
N GLY A 192 -3.02 9.87 -8.76
CA GLY A 192 -2.49 9.17 -9.93
C GLY A 192 -0.98 9.43 -10.12
N LEU A 193 -0.55 10.69 -9.97
CA LEU A 193 0.87 11.05 -10.05
C LEU A 193 1.68 10.41 -8.92
N ASN A 194 1.13 10.36 -7.71
CA ASN A 194 1.75 9.64 -6.59
C ASN A 194 1.97 8.15 -6.91
N ALA A 195 0.96 7.48 -7.42
CA ALA A 195 1.06 6.07 -7.82
C ALA A 195 2.10 5.86 -8.94
N PHE A 196 2.15 6.78 -9.91
CA PHE A 196 3.15 6.76 -10.98
C PHE A 196 4.56 6.91 -10.45
N ILE A 197 4.81 7.85 -9.53
CA ILE A 197 6.12 8.08 -8.92
C ILE A 197 6.57 6.86 -8.11
N VAL A 198 5.69 6.28 -7.28
CA VAL A 198 6.00 5.05 -6.54
C VAL A 198 6.38 3.92 -7.49
N GLY A 199 5.59 3.70 -8.54
CA GLY A 199 5.84 2.65 -9.52
C GLY A 199 7.15 2.85 -10.27
N THR A 200 7.41 4.07 -10.75
CA THR A 200 8.65 4.40 -11.48
C THR A 200 9.88 4.29 -10.58
N SER A 201 9.80 4.79 -9.34
CA SER A 201 10.91 4.68 -8.37
C SER A 201 11.23 3.23 -8.05
N PHE A 202 10.22 2.40 -7.84
CA PHE A 202 10.41 0.97 -7.61
C PHE A 202 11.01 0.25 -8.83
N THR A 203 10.60 0.66 -10.05
CA THR A 203 11.12 0.11 -11.33
C THR A 203 12.58 0.49 -11.55
N LEU A 204 12.97 1.72 -11.24
CA LEU A 204 14.33 2.21 -11.45
C LEU A 204 15.32 1.69 -10.39
N GLY A 205 14.83 1.21 -9.24
CA GLY A 205 15.66 0.78 -8.13
C GLY A 205 16.77 -0.18 -8.50
N PRO A 206 16.49 -1.32 -9.17
CA PRO A 206 17.52 -2.28 -9.54
C PRO A 206 18.58 -1.70 -10.48
N SER A 207 18.17 -0.88 -11.48
CA SER A 207 19.11 -0.20 -12.39
C SER A 207 19.98 0.82 -11.65
N VAL A 208 19.39 1.57 -10.70
CA VAL A 208 20.15 2.51 -9.85
C VAL A 208 21.13 1.74 -8.96
N ALA A 209 20.73 0.60 -8.40
CA ALA A 209 21.62 -0.24 -7.60
C ALA A 209 22.83 -0.71 -8.44
N SER A 210 22.59 -1.23 -9.65
CA SER A 210 23.66 -1.66 -10.56
C SER A 210 24.59 -0.52 -10.93
N LEU A 211 24.04 0.65 -11.27
CA LEU A 211 24.84 1.82 -11.63
C LEU A 211 25.73 2.27 -10.47
N VAL A 212 25.20 2.30 -9.24
CA VAL A 212 26.00 2.67 -8.06
C VAL A 212 27.07 1.62 -7.80
N LEU A 213 26.73 0.31 -7.84
CA LEU A 213 27.68 -0.78 -7.60
C LEU A 213 28.78 -0.88 -8.68
N SER A 214 28.55 -0.33 -9.87
CA SER A 214 29.58 -0.30 -10.92
C SER A 214 30.68 0.73 -10.67
N VAL A 215 30.44 1.74 -9.83
CA VAL A 215 31.39 2.87 -9.58
C VAL A 215 31.70 3.06 -8.09
N ALA A 216 30.94 2.43 -7.19
CA ALA A 216 31.06 2.63 -5.74
C ALA A 216 30.65 1.35 -4.97
N ASN A 217 30.95 1.33 -3.66
CA ASN A 217 30.57 0.24 -2.78
C ASN A 217 29.08 0.37 -2.32
N TRP A 218 28.51 -0.73 -1.80
CA TRP A 218 27.10 -0.79 -1.36
C TRP A 218 26.67 0.32 -0.36
N PRO A 219 27.50 0.88 0.55
CA PRO A 219 27.07 1.94 1.45
C PRO A 219 26.51 3.17 0.71
N TRP A 220 27.04 3.48 -0.49
CA TRP A 220 26.57 4.59 -1.31
C TRP A 220 25.14 4.42 -1.82
N LEU A 221 24.61 3.20 -1.83
CA LEU A 221 23.19 2.94 -2.15
C LEU A 221 22.26 3.66 -1.16
N PHE A 222 22.63 3.65 0.12
CA PHE A 222 21.92 4.39 1.17
C PHE A 222 22.33 5.86 1.20
N GLY A 223 23.61 6.14 0.91
CA GLY A 223 24.18 7.49 0.83
C GLY A 223 23.47 8.38 -0.20
N LEU A 224 23.02 7.81 -1.32
CA LEU A 224 22.25 8.53 -2.34
C LEU A 224 20.94 9.12 -1.81
N SER A 225 20.33 8.46 -0.83
CA SER A 225 19.09 8.92 -0.20
C SER A 225 19.29 10.15 0.69
N VAL A 226 20.50 10.40 1.18
CA VAL A 226 20.80 11.51 2.11
C VAL A 226 20.60 12.87 1.46
N PRO A 227 21.28 13.24 0.34
CA PRO A 227 21.07 14.53 -0.29
C PRO A 227 19.62 14.73 -0.78
N LEU A 228 19.00 13.69 -1.30
CA LEU A 228 17.60 13.75 -1.74
C LEU A 228 16.63 13.97 -0.56
N GLY A 229 16.88 13.32 0.58
CA GLY A 229 16.13 13.52 1.81
C GLY A 229 16.28 14.94 2.37
N LEU A 230 17.50 15.51 2.34
CA LEU A 230 17.75 16.89 2.74
C LEU A 230 17.01 17.89 1.84
N VAL A 231 16.98 17.66 0.53
CA VAL A 231 16.19 18.47 -0.41
C VAL A 231 14.69 18.38 -0.11
N ALA A 232 14.18 17.16 0.11
CA ALA A 232 12.78 16.95 0.49
C ALA A 232 12.42 17.67 1.81
N LEU A 233 13.32 17.59 2.79
CA LEU A 233 13.17 18.27 4.09
C LEU A 233 13.17 19.79 3.94
N ALA A 234 14.11 20.35 3.19
CA ALA A 234 14.25 21.80 2.96
C ALA A 234 13.01 22.39 2.25
N PHE A 235 12.53 21.72 1.21
CA PHE A 235 11.31 22.13 0.51
C PHE A 235 10.07 21.93 1.37
N GLY A 236 9.96 20.79 2.06
CA GLY A 236 8.84 20.51 2.95
C GLY A 236 8.73 21.49 4.10
N TRP A 237 9.86 21.85 4.73
CA TRP A 237 9.88 22.83 5.82
C TRP A 237 9.34 24.19 5.40
N ARG A 238 9.67 24.65 4.20
CA ARG A 238 9.30 25.99 3.71
C ARG A 238 7.94 26.05 3.03
N SER A 239 7.49 24.97 2.41
CA SER A 239 6.37 25.02 1.45
C SER A 239 5.16 24.18 1.84
N LEU A 240 5.29 23.22 2.78
CA LEU A 240 4.12 22.46 3.19
C LEU A 240 3.16 23.31 4.03
N PRO A 241 1.84 23.28 3.74
CA PRO A 241 0.86 24.03 4.50
C PRO A 241 0.78 23.52 5.94
N ASN A 242 0.52 24.45 6.87
CA ASN A 242 0.24 24.07 8.25
C ASN A 242 -1.07 23.30 8.30
N THR A 243 -1.01 22.08 8.77
CA THR A 243 -2.18 21.22 8.92
C THR A 243 -2.87 21.53 10.25
N ILE A 244 -4.15 21.81 10.20
CA ILE A 244 -4.96 21.96 11.41
C ILE A 244 -5.16 20.57 12.00
N PRO A 245 -4.79 20.33 13.27
CA PRO A 245 -5.07 19.07 13.95
C PRO A 245 -6.57 18.77 13.93
N GLN A 246 -6.95 17.54 13.66
CA GLN A 246 -8.34 17.13 13.73
C GLN A 246 -8.71 16.86 15.20
N SER A 247 -9.88 17.36 15.64
CA SER A 247 -10.38 17.19 17.02
C SER A 247 -10.91 15.78 17.33
N HIS A 248 -10.62 14.79 16.49
CA HIS A 248 -11.03 13.42 16.76
C HIS A 248 -10.14 12.81 17.85
N THR A 249 -10.76 12.24 18.85
CA THR A 249 -10.07 11.49 19.91
C THR A 249 -9.47 10.23 19.28
N ILE A 250 -8.16 10.26 19.08
CA ILE A 250 -7.41 9.06 18.67
C ILE A 250 -7.29 8.18 19.91
N ASP A 251 -7.58 6.93 19.75
CA ASP A 251 -7.33 5.92 20.77
C ASP A 251 -5.85 5.47 20.73
N PRO A 252 -4.97 6.01 21.59
CA PRO A 252 -3.55 5.70 21.56
C PRO A 252 -3.28 4.22 21.86
N LEU A 253 -4.18 3.58 22.62
CA LEU A 253 -4.08 2.16 22.92
C LEU A 253 -4.30 1.31 21.66
N THR A 254 -5.27 1.68 20.81
CA THR A 254 -5.49 1.01 19.51
C THR A 254 -4.27 1.14 18.60
N ALA A 255 -3.65 2.32 18.55
CA ALA A 255 -2.43 2.54 17.78
C ALA A 255 -1.26 1.70 18.33
N ALA A 256 -1.06 1.65 19.63
CA ALA A 256 -0.04 0.84 20.27
C ALA A 256 -0.28 -0.67 20.05
N LEU A 257 -1.51 -1.14 20.23
CA LEU A 257 -1.88 -2.55 19.99
C LEU A 257 -1.64 -2.96 18.54
N SER A 258 -1.91 -2.08 17.56
CA SER A 258 -1.63 -2.38 16.16
C SER A 258 -0.14 -2.49 15.90
N ALA A 259 0.69 -1.61 16.45
CA ALA A 259 2.14 -1.69 16.35
C ALA A 259 2.70 -2.99 16.96
N VAL A 260 2.24 -3.33 18.17
CA VAL A 260 2.64 -4.58 18.85
C VAL A 260 2.18 -5.80 18.06
N CYS A 261 0.93 -5.82 17.60
CA CYS A 261 0.38 -6.95 16.83
C CYS A 261 1.19 -7.22 15.55
N PHE A 262 1.32 -6.22 14.69
CA PHE A 262 2.00 -6.39 13.42
C PHE A 262 3.52 -6.52 13.57
N GLY A 263 4.12 -5.75 14.49
CA GLY A 263 5.54 -5.86 14.80
C GLY A 263 5.92 -7.25 15.32
N SER A 264 5.18 -7.78 16.29
CA SER A 264 5.42 -9.12 16.84
C SER A 264 5.15 -10.21 15.82
N LEU A 265 4.13 -10.05 14.96
CA LEU A 265 3.83 -11.00 13.89
C LEU A 265 5.00 -11.12 12.91
N ILE A 266 5.51 -9.98 12.42
CA ILE A 266 6.61 -9.96 11.45
C ILE A 266 7.89 -10.46 12.09
N TYR A 267 8.18 -10.05 13.33
CA TYR A 267 9.37 -10.54 14.05
C TYR A 267 9.30 -12.06 14.28
N GLY A 268 8.16 -12.59 14.74
CA GLY A 268 7.98 -14.02 14.96
C GLY A 268 8.10 -14.85 13.68
N VAL A 269 7.50 -14.38 12.57
CA VAL A 269 7.62 -15.02 11.25
C VAL A 269 9.06 -14.95 10.74
N GLY A 270 9.74 -13.80 10.87
CA GLY A 270 11.14 -13.63 10.49
C GLY A 270 12.10 -14.52 11.30
N SER A 271 11.87 -14.63 12.60
CA SER A 271 12.67 -15.52 13.50
C SER A 271 12.43 -17.00 13.19
N ALA A 272 11.18 -17.40 12.90
CA ALA A 272 10.86 -18.75 12.46
C ALA A 272 11.58 -19.09 11.15
N ALA A 273 11.62 -18.17 10.22
CA ALA A 273 12.30 -18.33 8.94
C ALA A 273 13.82 -18.51 9.08
N GLN A 274 14.42 -18.01 10.15
CA GLN A 274 15.85 -18.18 10.44
C GLN A 274 16.14 -19.34 11.37
N LEU A 275 15.15 -20.19 11.63
CA LEU A 275 15.28 -21.34 12.53
C LEU A 275 15.78 -20.95 13.94
N ALA A 276 15.40 -19.75 14.39
CA ALA A 276 15.72 -19.25 15.73
C ALA A 276 15.08 -20.13 16.82
N SER A 277 15.56 -19.99 18.05
CA SER A 277 15.02 -20.76 19.17
C SER A 277 13.51 -20.57 19.34
N ALA A 278 12.83 -21.58 19.85
CA ALA A 278 11.37 -21.59 20.00
C ALA A 278 10.83 -20.36 20.76
N SER A 279 11.58 -19.81 21.72
CA SER A 279 11.21 -18.60 22.45
C SER A 279 11.12 -17.36 21.56
N HIS A 280 12.04 -17.20 20.61
CA HIS A 280 12.03 -16.09 19.63
C HIS A 280 10.94 -16.22 18.55
N VAL A 281 10.34 -17.39 18.43
CA VAL A 281 9.25 -17.65 17.48
C VAL A 281 7.89 -17.62 18.17
N VAL A 282 7.72 -18.47 19.19
CA VAL A 282 6.40 -18.72 19.81
C VAL A 282 5.93 -17.50 20.61
N LEU A 283 6.80 -16.88 21.42
CA LEU A 283 6.40 -15.74 22.24
C LEU A 283 5.93 -14.54 21.42
N PRO A 284 6.64 -14.07 20.39
CA PRO A 284 6.13 -12.99 19.53
C PRO A 284 4.83 -13.34 18.80
N LEU A 285 4.67 -14.59 18.35
CA LEU A 285 3.43 -15.02 17.70
C LEU A 285 2.26 -15.05 18.67
N LEU A 286 2.46 -15.44 19.92
CA LEU A 286 1.45 -15.36 20.98
C LEU A 286 1.08 -13.90 21.29
N ILE A 287 2.10 -13.02 21.40
CA ILE A 287 1.88 -11.59 21.60
C ILE A 287 1.07 -11.01 20.41
N ALA A 288 1.42 -11.37 19.17
CA ALA A 288 0.68 -10.95 17.98
C ALA A 288 -0.77 -11.44 18.00
N GLY A 289 -1.00 -12.70 18.35
CA GLY A 289 -2.33 -13.29 18.47
C GLY A 289 -3.18 -12.62 19.53
N PHE A 290 -2.62 -12.42 20.72
CA PHE A 290 -3.30 -11.77 21.85
C PHE A 290 -3.61 -10.28 21.56
N SER A 291 -2.60 -9.52 21.10
CA SER A 291 -2.80 -8.11 20.76
C SER A 291 -3.76 -7.93 19.58
N GLY A 292 -3.73 -8.83 18.60
CA GLY A 292 -4.67 -8.84 17.47
C GLY A 292 -6.09 -9.17 17.90
N TRP A 293 -6.28 -10.16 18.76
CA TRP A 293 -7.57 -10.50 19.35
C TRP A 293 -8.13 -9.31 20.15
N TRP A 294 -7.31 -8.69 21.01
CA TRP A 294 -7.72 -7.53 21.80
C TRP A 294 -8.05 -6.33 20.90
N LEU A 295 -7.23 -6.08 19.88
CA LEU A 295 -7.47 -5.03 18.89
C LEU A 295 -8.81 -5.21 18.15
N ILE A 296 -9.12 -6.44 17.71
CA ILE A 296 -10.39 -6.76 17.05
C ILE A 296 -11.58 -6.57 18.00
N THR A 297 -11.49 -7.08 19.24
CA THR A 297 -12.57 -6.96 20.22
C THR A 297 -12.85 -5.51 20.60
N ARG A 298 -11.79 -4.69 20.74
CA ARG A 298 -11.90 -3.27 21.05
C ARG A 298 -12.52 -2.47 19.90
N GLN A 299 -12.24 -2.85 18.65
CA GLN A 299 -12.77 -2.15 17.47
C GLN A 299 -14.19 -2.59 17.07
N ARG A 300 -14.71 -3.69 17.65
CA ARG A 300 -16.09 -4.13 17.43
C ARG A 300 -17.03 -3.11 18.06
N GLY A 301 -18.00 -2.61 17.29
CA GLY A 301 -18.99 -1.66 17.75
C GLY A 301 -18.64 -0.17 17.54
N HIS A 302 -17.43 0.16 17.12
CA HIS A 302 -17.12 1.53 16.71
C HIS A 302 -17.74 1.83 15.33
N ALA A 303 -18.37 3.00 15.21
CA ALA A 303 -18.99 3.42 13.94
C ALA A 303 -18.00 3.54 12.78
N VAL A 304 -16.76 3.96 13.08
CA VAL A 304 -15.65 4.03 12.13
C VAL A 304 -14.41 3.40 12.77
N PRO A 305 -14.29 2.05 12.75
CA PRO A 305 -13.13 1.41 13.33
C PRO A 305 -11.85 1.80 12.57
N MET A 306 -10.75 1.99 13.29
CA MET A 306 -9.43 2.30 12.75
C MET A 306 -8.93 1.17 11.83
N LEU A 307 -9.11 -0.08 12.25
CA LEU A 307 -8.95 -1.26 11.40
C LEU A 307 -10.29 -1.60 10.75
N PRO A 308 -10.38 -1.69 9.42
CA PRO A 308 -11.62 -1.94 8.72
C PRO A 308 -12.03 -3.42 8.75
N VAL A 309 -12.14 -3.99 9.96
CA VAL A 309 -12.51 -5.41 10.21
C VAL A 309 -13.89 -5.72 9.65
N ASP A 310 -14.79 -4.74 9.66
CA ASP A 310 -16.13 -4.79 9.07
C ASP A 310 -16.12 -5.17 7.58
N LEU A 311 -15.12 -4.71 6.83
CA LEU A 311 -15.00 -5.02 5.40
C LEU A 311 -14.69 -6.50 5.12
N PHE A 312 -14.03 -7.17 6.07
CA PHE A 312 -13.70 -8.61 5.91
C PHE A 312 -14.91 -9.54 6.06
N SER A 313 -16.03 -9.05 6.56
CA SER A 313 -17.32 -9.79 6.52
C SER A 313 -17.81 -10.01 5.08
N ARG A 314 -17.36 -9.17 4.13
CA ARG A 314 -17.71 -9.28 2.70
C ARG A 314 -16.79 -10.28 1.99
N PRO A 315 -17.32 -11.41 1.45
CA PRO A 315 -16.46 -12.45 0.86
C PRO A 315 -15.57 -11.95 -0.29
N LEU A 316 -16.10 -11.05 -1.15
CA LEU A 316 -15.34 -10.48 -2.27
C LEU A 316 -14.16 -9.64 -1.78
N PHE A 317 -14.36 -8.83 -0.74
CA PHE A 317 -13.30 -8.01 -0.12
C PHE A 317 -12.21 -8.90 0.49
N ARG A 318 -12.63 -9.86 1.34
CA ARG A 318 -11.73 -10.79 2.02
C ARG A 318 -10.87 -11.60 1.04
N LEU A 319 -11.48 -12.20 0.01
CA LEU A 319 -10.75 -12.95 -1.01
C LEU A 319 -9.82 -12.06 -1.83
N SER A 320 -10.20 -10.80 -2.12
CA SER A 320 -9.34 -9.85 -2.84
C SER A 320 -8.13 -9.43 -2.01
N ALA A 321 -8.31 -9.21 -0.70
CA ALA A 321 -7.21 -8.92 0.22
C ALA A 321 -6.26 -10.13 0.35
N LEU A 322 -6.80 -11.35 0.49
CA LEU A 322 -6.00 -12.57 0.55
C LEU A 322 -5.23 -12.81 -0.75
N THR A 323 -5.87 -12.60 -1.90
CA THR A 323 -5.19 -12.66 -3.22
C THR A 323 -4.04 -11.65 -3.30
N ALA A 324 -4.23 -10.43 -2.76
CA ALA A 324 -3.18 -9.43 -2.71
C ALA A 324 -1.99 -9.89 -1.85
N VAL A 325 -2.24 -10.42 -0.65
CA VAL A 325 -1.17 -10.95 0.22
C VAL A 325 -0.36 -12.01 -0.51
N GLY A 326 -1.01 -13.00 -1.16
CA GLY A 326 -0.32 -14.06 -1.91
C GLY A 326 0.50 -13.53 -3.09
N ALA A 327 -0.07 -12.62 -3.89
CA ALA A 327 0.63 -12.03 -5.02
C ALA A 327 1.86 -11.19 -4.59
N PHE A 328 1.72 -10.38 -3.53
CA PHE A 328 2.84 -9.62 -2.97
C PHE A 328 3.84 -10.52 -2.22
N ALA A 329 3.42 -11.68 -1.69
CA ALA A 329 4.35 -12.68 -1.15
C ALA A 329 5.23 -13.26 -2.27
N THR A 330 4.64 -13.60 -3.43
CA THR A 330 5.41 -14.00 -4.61
C THR A 330 6.40 -12.92 -5.04
N GLN A 331 5.96 -11.65 -5.06
CA GLN A 331 6.85 -10.53 -5.36
C GLN A 331 7.99 -10.42 -4.33
N GLY A 332 7.69 -10.59 -3.03
CA GLY A 332 8.69 -10.58 -1.97
C GLY A 332 9.70 -11.72 -2.13
N VAL A 333 9.24 -12.93 -2.44
CA VAL A 333 10.12 -14.07 -2.78
C VAL A 333 11.03 -13.72 -3.96
N ALA A 334 10.46 -13.18 -5.03
CA ALA A 334 11.21 -12.87 -6.24
C ALA A 334 12.27 -11.77 -5.99
N PHE A 335 11.88 -10.66 -5.38
CA PHE A 335 12.78 -9.51 -5.22
C PHE A 335 13.87 -9.72 -4.16
N VAL A 336 13.69 -10.65 -3.23
CA VAL A 336 14.74 -11.05 -2.27
C VAL A 336 15.54 -12.25 -2.79
N GLY A 337 14.88 -13.23 -3.41
CA GLY A 337 15.53 -14.50 -3.80
C GLY A 337 16.26 -14.44 -5.14
N LEU A 338 15.72 -13.70 -6.13
CA LEU A 338 16.32 -13.66 -7.50
C LEU A 338 17.72 -13.04 -7.55
N PRO A 339 18.07 -11.97 -6.81
CA PRO A 339 19.44 -11.49 -6.79
C PRO A 339 20.43 -12.58 -6.37
N PHE A 340 20.14 -13.32 -5.30
CA PHE A 340 20.98 -14.46 -4.89
C PHE A 340 20.99 -15.58 -5.93
N TYR A 341 19.84 -15.85 -6.57
CA TYR A 341 19.76 -16.86 -7.62
C TYR A 341 20.62 -16.50 -8.83
N PHE A 342 20.58 -15.25 -9.28
CA PHE A 342 21.37 -14.79 -10.42
C PHE A 342 22.87 -14.76 -10.11
N GLU A 343 23.27 -14.31 -8.93
CA GLU A 343 24.67 -14.20 -8.56
C GLU A 343 25.30 -15.56 -8.15
N GLN A 344 24.59 -16.34 -7.32
CA GLN A 344 25.16 -17.57 -6.73
C GLN A 344 24.91 -18.82 -7.57
N VAL A 345 23.79 -18.90 -8.32
CA VAL A 345 23.42 -20.08 -9.11
C VAL A 345 23.76 -19.88 -10.59
N LEU A 346 23.41 -18.71 -11.15
CA LEU A 346 23.69 -18.43 -12.56
C LEU A 346 25.03 -17.72 -12.79
N HIS A 347 25.77 -17.39 -11.70
CA HIS A 347 27.09 -16.75 -11.73
C HIS A 347 27.11 -15.43 -12.52
N ARG A 348 26.01 -14.66 -12.44
CA ARG A 348 25.93 -13.30 -13.02
C ARG A 348 26.57 -12.31 -12.08
N ASP A 349 27.20 -11.27 -12.63
CA ASP A 349 27.74 -10.22 -11.79
C ASP A 349 26.62 -9.32 -11.21
N PRO A 350 26.89 -8.53 -10.16
CA PRO A 350 25.89 -7.68 -9.53
C PRO A 350 25.28 -6.61 -10.47
N ILE A 351 26.05 -6.15 -11.47
CA ILE A 351 25.58 -5.14 -12.43
C ILE A 351 24.54 -5.75 -13.36
N ASP A 352 24.84 -6.91 -13.94
CA ASP A 352 23.89 -7.66 -14.78
C ASP A 352 22.64 -8.03 -13.99
N THR A 353 22.82 -8.50 -12.75
CA THR A 353 21.71 -8.84 -11.85
C THR A 353 20.72 -7.70 -11.71
N GLY A 354 21.18 -6.48 -11.49
CA GLY A 354 20.28 -5.35 -11.34
C GLY A 354 19.56 -4.97 -12.64
N PHE A 355 20.22 -5.06 -13.80
CA PHE A 355 19.55 -4.84 -15.09
C PHE A 355 18.50 -5.91 -15.36
N LEU A 356 18.81 -7.19 -15.09
CA LEU A 356 17.85 -8.29 -15.21
C LEU A 356 16.63 -8.09 -14.32
N MET A 357 16.84 -7.65 -13.07
CA MET A 357 15.77 -7.37 -12.11
C MET A 357 14.82 -6.24 -12.57
N THR A 358 15.29 -5.31 -13.41
CA THR A 358 14.49 -4.20 -13.93
C THR A 358 13.41 -4.66 -14.91
N ALA A 359 13.58 -5.79 -15.60
CA ALA A 359 12.65 -6.25 -16.65
C ALA A 359 11.23 -6.52 -16.10
N TRP A 360 11.10 -7.07 -14.90
CA TRP A 360 9.80 -7.31 -14.27
C TRP A 360 9.03 -6.01 -13.96
N PRO A 361 9.52 -5.07 -13.14
CA PRO A 361 8.78 -3.86 -12.83
C PRO A 361 8.59 -2.94 -14.03
N ALA A 362 9.51 -2.95 -15.02
CA ALA A 362 9.33 -2.24 -16.27
C ALA A 362 8.11 -2.77 -17.06
N THR A 363 7.98 -4.09 -17.15
CA THR A 363 6.81 -4.72 -17.80
C THR A 363 5.52 -4.40 -17.06
N VAL A 364 5.51 -4.41 -15.72
CA VAL A 364 4.36 -4.00 -14.90
C VAL A 364 3.97 -2.55 -15.22
N ALA A 365 4.93 -1.63 -15.27
CA ALA A 365 4.69 -0.22 -15.54
C ALA A 365 4.09 0.02 -16.94
N LEU A 366 4.62 -0.68 -17.95
CA LEU A 366 4.12 -0.62 -19.33
C LEU A 366 2.69 -1.16 -19.46
N LEU A 367 2.37 -2.22 -18.71
CA LEU A 367 1.07 -2.88 -18.79
C LEU A 367 -0.01 -2.24 -17.92
N ALA A 368 0.34 -1.49 -16.88
CA ALA A 368 -0.61 -0.92 -15.93
C ALA A 368 -1.78 -0.15 -16.59
N PRO A 369 -1.56 0.73 -17.60
CA PRO A 369 -2.66 1.43 -18.26
C PRO A 369 -3.57 0.49 -19.08
N PHE A 370 -3.01 -0.55 -19.67
CA PHE A 370 -3.78 -1.54 -20.45
C PHE A 370 -4.59 -2.46 -19.54
N ALA A 371 -3.99 -2.97 -18.46
CA ALA A 371 -4.66 -3.78 -17.46
C ALA A 371 -5.81 -3.01 -16.78
N GLY A 372 -5.61 -1.72 -16.52
CA GLY A 372 -6.67 -0.83 -16.02
C GLY A 372 -7.88 -0.76 -16.96
N ARG A 373 -7.65 -0.48 -18.24
CA ARG A 373 -8.72 -0.44 -19.25
C ARG A 373 -9.39 -1.80 -19.48
N LEU A 374 -8.59 -2.87 -19.43
CA LEU A 374 -9.11 -4.23 -19.61
C LEU A 374 -10.01 -4.64 -18.44
N SER A 375 -9.73 -4.16 -17.23
CA SER A 375 -10.56 -4.39 -16.04
C SER A 375 -11.93 -3.71 -16.10
N ASP A 376 -12.15 -2.79 -17.06
CA ASP A 376 -13.49 -2.20 -17.32
C ASP A 376 -14.40 -3.14 -18.11
N ARG A 377 -13.81 -4.05 -18.89
CA ARG A 377 -14.54 -4.98 -19.77
C ARG A 377 -14.54 -6.41 -19.30
N ILE A 378 -13.53 -6.83 -18.55
CA ILE A 378 -13.33 -8.20 -18.07
C ILE A 378 -13.43 -8.21 -16.55
N ALA A 379 -14.09 -9.22 -16.00
CA ALA A 379 -14.23 -9.41 -14.57
C ALA A 379 -12.87 -9.40 -13.85
N PRO A 380 -12.65 -8.54 -12.85
CA PRO A 380 -11.37 -8.42 -12.13
C PRO A 380 -10.87 -9.76 -11.55
N ALA A 381 -11.79 -10.65 -11.18
CA ALA A 381 -11.45 -11.99 -10.67
C ALA A 381 -10.82 -12.88 -11.75
N LEU A 382 -11.34 -12.83 -12.98
CA LEU A 382 -10.80 -13.60 -14.10
C LEU A 382 -9.43 -13.04 -14.53
N LEU A 383 -9.36 -11.72 -14.74
CA LEU A 383 -8.13 -11.06 -15.19
C LEU A 383 -7.00 -11.24 -14.17
N GLY A 384 -7.32 -11.06 -12.87
CA GLY A 384 -6.36 -11.32 -11.80
C GLY A 384 -5.96 -12.78 -11.67
N GLY A 385 -6.90 -13.71 -11.87
CA GLY A 385 -6.62 -15.15 -11.87
C GLY A 385 -5.68 -15.58 -12.99
N VAL A 386 -5.96 -15.15 -14.22
CA VAL A 386 -5.08 -15.38 -15.39
C VAL A 386 -3.70 -14.74 -15.16
N GLY A 387 -3.65 -13.48 -14.70
CA GLY A 387 -2.38 -12.82 -14.39
C GLY A 387 -1.53 -13.59 -13.37
N LEU A 388 -2.15 -14.07 -12.29
CA LEU A 388 -1.42 -14.84 -11.26
C LEU A 388 -1.03 -16.25 -11.73
N THR A 389 -1.78 -16.86 -12.64
CA THR A 389 -1.36 -18.11 -13.30
C THR A 389 -0.12 -17.87 -14.18
N LEU A 390 -0.11 -16.78 -14.96
CA LEU A 390 1.08 -16.38 -15.72
C LEU A 390 2.27 -16.09 -14.80
N LEU A 391 2.05 -15.46 -13.66
CA LEU A 391 3.10 -15.25 -12.66
C LEU A 391 3.64 -16.56 -12.09
N SER A 392 2.76 -17.52 -11.77
CA SER A 392 3.14 -18.84 -11.28
C SER A 392 3.98 -19.61 -12.30
N THR A 393 3.55 -19.64 -13.57
CA THR A 393 4.34 -20.27 -14.66
C THR A 393 5.63 -19.52 -14.94
N GLY A 394 5.65 -18.20 -14.78
CA GLY A 394 6.85 -17.38 -14.87
C GLY A 394 7.87 -17.75 -13.79
N MET A 395 7.46 -17.88 -12.52
CA MET A 395 8.32 -18.32 -11.42
C MET A 395 8.90 -19.74 -11.69
N LEU A 396 8.05 -20.65 -12.18
CA LEU A 396 8.51 -21.98 -12.59
C LEU A 396 9.54 -21.89 -13.73
N SER A 397 9.31 -21.05 -14.73
CA SER A 397 10.23 -20.87 -15.83
C SER A 397 11.58 -20.33 -15.38
N LEU A 398 11.62 -19.43 -14.39
CA LEU A 398 12.85 -18.94 -13.79
C LEU A 398 13.60 -20.03 -13.02
N PHE A 399 12.87 -20.91 -12.30
CA PHE A 399 13.47 -22.06 -11.63
C PHE A 399 14.16 -23.02 -12.62
N LEU A 400 13.66 -23.15 -13.84
CA LEU A 400 14.21 -24.02 -14.89
C LEU A 400 15.37 -23.40 -15.69
N LEU A 401 15.91 -22.25 -15.25
CA LEU A 401 17.12 -21.68 -15.83
C LEU A 401 18.35 -22.49 -15.40
N ASP A 402 19.32 -22.52 -16.28
CA ASP A 402 20.65 -23.07 -16.03
C ASP A 402 21.75 -22.01 -16.24
N THR A 403 23.00 -22.36 -15.94
CA THR A 403 24.15 -21.45 -16.06
C THR A 403 24.44 -21.06 -17.52
N THR A 404 23.94 -21.80 -18.50
CA THR A 404 24.12 -21.54 -19.95
C THR A 404 23.02 -20.65 -20.52
N SER A 405 22.00 -20.33 -19.73
CA SER A 405 20.85 -19.53 -20.17
C SER A 405 21.27 -18.13 -20.62
N SER A 406 20.83 -17.72 -21.82
CA SER A 406 21.15 -16.39 -22.35
C SER A 406 20.46 -15.26 -21.57
N THR A 407 21.04 -14.06 -21.62
CA THR A 407 20.46 -12.85 -20.99
C THR A 407 19.06 -12.57 -21.53
N GLU A 408 18.80 -12.73 -22.82
CA GLU A 408 17.49 -12.53 -23.43
C GLU A 408 16.45 -13.50 -22.88
N SER A 409 16.83 -14.78 -22.64
CA SER A 409 15.96 -15.78 -22.04
C SER A 409 15.56 -15.39 -20.60
N ILE A 410 16.50 -14.87 -19.83
CA ILE A 410 16.23 -14.39 -18.46
C ILE A 410 15.30 -13.18 -18.49
N VAL A 411 15.60 -12.17 -19.33
CA VAL A 411 14.79 -10.96 -19.51
C VAL A 411 13.35 -11.32 -19.93
N PHE A 412 13.19 -12.25 -20.88
CA PHE A 412 11.88 -12.71 -21.32
C PHE A 412 11.07 -13.33 -20.18
N ARG A 413 11.68 -14.22 -19.37
CA ARG A 413 11.01 -14.86 -18.22
C ARG A 413 10.68 -13.86 -17.10
N MET A 414 11.56 -12.89 -16.87
CA MET A 414 11.29 -11.78 -15.95
C MET A 414 10.13 -10.90 -16.44
N ALA A 415 10.10 -10.58 -17.74
CA ALA A 415 9.00 -9.85 -18.37
C ALA A 415 7.68 -10.65 -18.31
N TRP A 416 7.73 -11.97 -18.48
CA TRP A 416 6.58 -12.87 -18.32
C TRP A 416 6.00 -12.80 -16.90
N CYS A 417 6.84 -12.80 -15.87
CA CYS A 417 6.42 -12.57 -14.49
C CYS A 417 5.80 -11.18 -14.30
N GLY A 418 6.42 -10.16 -14.92
CA GLY A 418 5.92 -8.78 -14.92
C GLY A 418 4.55 -8.65 -15.60
N LEU A 419 4.32 -9.33 -16.72
CA LEU A 419 3.04 -9.43 -17.41
C LEU A 419 1.96 -10.00 -16.47
N GLY A 420 2.27 -11.13 -15.83
CA GLY A 420 1.37 -11.78 -14.89
C GLY A 420 0.99 -10.88 -13.72
N PHE A 421 1.97 -10.24 -13.08
CA PHE A 421 1.74 -9.34 -11.95
C PHE A 421 0.98 -8.07 -12.34
N GLY A 422 1.31 -7.48 -13.50
CA GLY A 422 0.63 -6.28 -14.04
C GLY A 422 -0.85 -6.52 -14.33
N LEU A 423 -1.18 -7.67 -14.91
CA LEU A 423 -2.57 -8.08 -15.16
C LEU A 423 -3.37 -8.33 -13.87
N PHE A 424 -2.69 -8.65 -12.76
CA PHE A 424 -3.33 -8.83 -11.45
C PHE A 424 -3.53 -7.51 -10.72
N GLN A 425 -2.50 -6.63 -10.66
CA GLN A 425 -2.41 -5.55 -9.68
C GLN A 425 -3.55 -4.53 -9.81
N SER A 426 -3.75 -3.96 -10.99
CA SER A 426 -4.78 -2.93 -11.24
C SER A 426 -6.22 -3.45 -11.07
N PRO A 427 -6.61 -4.62 -11.63
CA PRO A 427 -7.93 -5.19 -11.42
C PRO A 427 -8.21 -5.54 -9.96
N ASN A 428 -7.21 -6.05 -9.23
CA ASN A 428 -7.40 -6.41 -7.83
C ASN A 428 -7.59 -5.17 -6.94
N LEU A 429 -6.83 -4.10 -7.19
CA LEU A 429 -7.02 -2.81 -6.53
C LEU A 429 -8.45 -2.30 -6.73
N ARG A 430 -8.95 -2.36 -7.96
CA ARG A 430 -10.33 -2.00 -8.29
C ARG A 430 -11.35 -2.88 -7.56
N ALA A 431 -11.13 -4.19 -7.52
CA ALA A 431 -12.02 -5.14 -6.82
C ALA A 431 -12.12 -4.85 -5.32
N ILE A 432 -11.01 -4.53 -4.65
CA ILE A 432 -11.00 -4.15 -3.24
C ILE A 432 -11.77 -2.84 -3.03
N MET A 433 -11.46 -1.81 -3.81
CA MET A 433 -12.07 -0.48 -3.67
C MET A 433 -13.57 -0.51 -3.97
N SER A 434 -14.01 -1.22 -5.02
CA SER A 434 -15.44 -1.32 -5.41
C SER A 434 -16.27 -2.22 -4.48
N SER A 435 -15.63 -3.10 -3.72
CA SER A 435 -16.33 -3.95 -2.72
C SER A 435 -16.54 -3.25 -1.37
N ALA A 436 -15.88 -2.11 -1.15
CA ALA A 436 -16.06 -1.27 0.04
C ALA A 436 -17.10 -0.16 -0.22
N PRO A 437 -17.91 0.25 0.78
CA PRO A 437 -18.75 1.45 0.67
C PRO A 437 -17.89 2.70 0.45
N ALA A 438 -18.43 3.71 -0.24
CA ALA A 438 -17.72 4.97 -0.47
C ALA A 438 -17.26 5.66 0.83
N THR A 439 -18.04 5.54 1.90
CA THR A 439 -17.71 6.04 3.25
C THR A 439 -16.53 5.32 3.89
N ARG A 440 -16.14 4.14 3.39
CA ARG A 440 -15.05 3.30 3.91
C ARG A 440 -13.85 3.18 2.95
N ALA A 441 -13.76 4.06 1.95
CA ALA A 441 -12.70 4.03 0.94
C ALA A 441 -11.28 4.17 1.55
N SER A 442 -11.12 4.98 2.61
CA SER A 442 -9.84 5.10 3.32
C SER A 442 -9.43 3.79 4.00
N GLY A 443 -10.37 3.10 4.65
CA GLY A 443 -10.13 1.78 5.25
C GLY A 443 -9.76 0.73 4.19
N ALA A 444 -10.42 0.72 3.03
CA ALA A 444 -10.06 -0.17 1.92
C ALA A 444 -8.65 0.10 1.40
N SER A 445 -8.24 1.37 1.27
CA SER A 445 -6.88 1.75 0.87
C SER A 445 -5.84 1.29 1.90
N ALA A 446 -6.15 1.40 3.20
CA ALA A 446 -5.28 0.93 4.27
C ALA A 446 -5.07 -0.60 4.19
N VAL A 447 -6.13 -1.38 3.91
CA VAL A 447 -6.02 -2.84 3.72
C VAL A 447 -5.14 -3.17 2.51
N ILE A 448 -5.24 -2.43 1.41
CA ILE A 448 -4.37 -2.63 0.23
C ILE A 448 -2.90 -2.44 0.61
N ALA A 449 -2.58 -1.34 1.30
CA ALA A 449 -1.22 -1.07 1.76
C ALA A 449 -0.71 -2.16 2.71
N MET A 450 -1.55 -2.57 3.66
CA MET A 450 -1.22 -3.63 4.62
C MET A 450 -1.02 -4.98 3.93
N ALA A 451 -1.92 -5.38 3.01
CA ALA A 451 -1.79 -6.63 2.26
C ALA A 451 -0.49 -6.67 1.44
N ARG A 452 -0.10 -5.53 0.85
CA ARG A 452 1.18 -5.42 0.15
C ARG A 452 2.36 -5.64 1.10
N LEU A 453 2.41 -4.92 2.21
CA LEU A 453 3.52 -5.00 3.16
C LEU A 453 3.60 -6.39 3.81
N MET A 454 2.45 -6.94 4.25
CA MET A 454 2.38 -8.30 4.79
C MET A 454 2.87 -9.32 3.76
N GLY A 455 2.40 -9.24 2.51
CA GLY A 455 2.85 -10.13 1.45
C GLY A 455 4.37 -10.07 1.27
N LEU A 456 4.92 -8.89 1.05
CA LEU A 456 6.38 -8.70 0.85
C LEU A 456 7.20 -9.28 2.00
N THR A 457 6.78 -9.04 3.25
CA THR A 457 7.47 -9.54 4.44
C THR A 457 7.40 -11.07 4.55
N HIS A 458 6.22 -11.68 4.30
CA HIS A 458 6.11 -13.14 4.31
C HIS A 458 6.91 -13.78 3.16
N GLY A 459 6.97 -13.13 2.00
CA GLY A 459 7.83 -13.57 0.90
C GLY A 459 9.31 -13.53 1.27
N ALA A 460 9.80 -12.45 1.85
CA ALA A 460 11.17 -12.33 2.33
C ALA A 460 11.49 -13.38 3.42
N ALA A 461 10.57 -13.59 4.37
CA ALA A 461 10.72 -14.62 5.39
C ALA A 461 10.79 -16.03 4.78
N ALA A 462 9.97 -16.32 3.77
CA ALA A 462 10.02 -17.61 3.06
C ALA A 462 11.39 -17.84 2.38
N VAL A 463 11.98 -16.81 1.79
CA VAL A 463 13.34 -16.87 1.22
C VAL A 463 14.37 -17.16 2.32
N ALA A 464 14.31 -16.45 3.45
CA ALA A 464 15.21 -16.68 4.58
C ALA A 464 15.11 -18.13 5.10
N LEU A 465 13.88 -18.68 5.18
CA LEU A 465 13.66 -20.07 5.55
C LEU A 465 14.29 -21.04 4.54
N CYS A 466 14.14 -20.79 3.24
CA CYS A 466 14.77 -21.62 2.20
C CYS A 466 16.30 -21.62 2.34
N PHE A 467 16.89 -20.45 2.61
CA PHE A 467 18.34 -20.32 2.85
C PHE A 467 18.80 -21.00 4.16
N GLY A 468 17.98 -20.92 5.23
CA GLY A 468 18.27 -21.57 6.50
C GLY A 468 18.21 -23.10 6.44
N LEU A 469 17.26 -23.64 5.67
CA LEU A 469 17.08 -25.09 5.52
C LEU A 469 18.04 -25.71 4.52
N MET A 470 18.44 -24.96 3.48
CA MET A 470 19.27 -25.44 2.39
C MET A 470 20.42 -24.46 2.12
N GLN A 471 21.61 -24.83 2.55
CA GLN A 471 22.82 -24.03 2.32
C GLN A 471 23.17 -23.91 0.83
N VAL A 472 22.87 -24.95 0.04
CA VAL A 472 23.05 -24.97 -1.43
C VAL A 472 21.68 -25.17 -2.07
N GLY A 473 21.34 -24.33 -3.04
CA GLY A 473 20.06 -24.42 -3.77
C GLY A 473 18.87 -23.74 -3.09
N GLY A 474 19.05 -23.10 -1.93
CA GLY A 474 17.96 -22.37 -1.24
C GLY A 474 17.30 -21.29 -2.09
N ALA A 475 18.09 -20.59 -2.92
CA ALA A 475 17.56 -19.60 -3.87
C ALA A 475 16.65 -20.24 -4.93
N SER A 476 17.03 -21.40 -5.47
CA SER A 476 16.19 -22.14 -6.43
C SER A 476 14.87 -22.60 -5.80
N ILE A 477 14.93 -23.14 -4.58
CA ILE A 477 13.71 -23.57 -3.86
C ILE A 477 12.80 -22.40 -3.55
N ALA A 478 13.35 -21.23 -3.23
CA ALA A 478 12.55 -20.02 -3.02
C ALA A 478 11.70 -19.72 -4.28
N LEU A 479 12.20 -19.92 -5.49
CA LEU A 479 11.41 -19.71 -6.72
C LEU A 479 10.23 -20.68 -6.82
N LEU A 480 10.37 -21.94 -6.37
CA LEU A 480 9.25 -22.88 -6.27
C LEU A 480 8.21 -22.44 -5.24
N VAL A 481 8.65 -21.91 -4.09
CA VAL A 481 7.75 -21.30 -3.10
C VAL A 481 6.99 -20.14 -3.72
N GLY A 482 7.67 -19.29 -4.52
CA GLY A 482 7.04 -18.20 -5.29
C GLY A 482 6.01 -18.72 -6.30
N MET A 483 6.30 -19.81 -7.00
CA MET A 483 5.35 -20.49 -7.89
C MET A 483 4.10 -20.93 -7.14
N VAL A 484 4.26 -21.61 -6.02
CA VAL A 484 3.14 -22.12 -5.20
C VAL A 484 2.30 -20.97 -4.64
N THR A 485 2.92 -19.93 -4.09
CA THR A 485 2.20 -18.77 -3.55
C THR A 485 1.42 -18.01 -4.63
N ALA A 486 1.97 -17.86 -5.84
CA ALA A 486 1.25 -17.31 -6.98
C ALA A 486 0.07 -18.20 -7.42
N GLY A 487 0.25 -19.52 -7.44
CA GLY A 487 -0.81 -20.49 -7.76
C GLY A 487 -1.95 -20.45 -6.76
N LEU A 488 -1.66 -20.39 -5.46
CA LEU A 488 -2.67 -20.25 -4.40
C LEU A 488 -3.41 -18.90 -4.51
N ALA A 489 -2.70 -17.82 -4.83
CA ALA A 489 -3.30 -16.53 -5.08
C ALA A 489 -4.19 -16.54 -6.34
N ALA A 490 -3.79 -17.23 -7.41
CA ALA A 490 -4.60 -17.45 -8.61
C ALA A 490 -5.90 -18.19 -8.27
N PHE A 491 -5.80 -19.27 -7.52
CA PHE A 491 -6.96 -20.03 -7.04
C PHE A 491 -7.91 -19.15 -6.21
N SER A 492 -7.37 -18.37 -5.27
CA SER A 492 -8.16 -17.40 -4.50
C SER A 492 -8.87 -16.38 -5.41
N SER A 493 -8.18 -15.93 -6.48
CA SER A 493 -8.75 -14.99 -7.46
C SER A 493 -9.91 -15.63 -8.23
N PHE A 494 -9.76 -16.86 -8.73
CA PHE A 494 -10.83 -17.56 -9.45
C PHE A 494 -12.03 -17.85 -8.54
N ARG A 495 -11.83 -18.15 -7.27
CA ARG A 495 -12.95 -18.32 -6.32
C ARG A 495 -13.85 -17.09 -6.23
N ARG A 496 -13.34 -15.89 -6.50
CA ARG A 496 -14.13 -14.65 -6.50
C ARG A 496 -15.19 -14.62 -7.61
N LEU A 497 -15.00 -15.36 -8.70
CA LEU A 497 -15.99 -15.43 -9.80
C LEU A 497 -17.36 -15.89 -9.28
N ARG A 498 -17.40 -16.82 -8.32
CA ARG A 498 -18.65 -17.31 -7.71
C ARG A 498 -19.45 -16.20 -7.01
N TYR A 499 -18.76 -15.16 -6.49
CA TYR A 499 -19.39 -14.05 -5.77
C TYR A 499 -19.66 -12.83 -6.68
N GLN A 500 -19.07 -12.77 -7.87
CA GLN A 500 -19.33 -11.73 -8.86
C GLN A 500 -20.58 -12.05 -9.69
N SER A 501 -20.81 -13.33 -10.05
CA SER A 501 -21.97 -13.77 -10.83
C SER A 501 -23.31 -13.58 -10.08
N ILE A 502 -23.32 -13.71 -8.75
CA ILE A 502 -24.51 -13.50 -7.93
C ILE A 502 -24.99 -12.03 -7.98
N ARG A 503 -24.08 -11.08 -8.18
CA ARG A 503 -24.38 -9.65 -8.21
C ARG A 503 -24.93 -9.17 -9.57
N THR A 504 -24.60 -9.85 -10.65
CA THR A 504 -25.11 -9.58 -12.00
C THR A 504 -26.44 -10.25 -12.25
N GLY A 505 -26.75 -11.36 -11.58
CA GLY A 505 -28.03 -12.07 -11.69
C GLY A 505 -29.17 -11.49 -10.87
N SER A 506 -28.90 -10.55 -9.94
CA SER A 506 -29.93 -9.88 -9.13
C SER A 506 -30.36 -8.51 -9.65
N SER A 507 -29.95 -8.12 -10.86
CA SER A 507 -30.32 -6.87 -11.53
C SER A 507 -31.22 -7.12 -12.74
N GLU A 508 -32.14 -8.09 -12.70
CA GLU A 508 -33.30 -8.06 -13.57
C GLU A 508 -34.33 -7.11 -12.95
N PRO A 509 -34.77 -6.09 -13.70
CA PRO A 509 -35.85 -5.22 -13.25
C PRO A 509 -37.17 -5.96 -13.39
N VAL A 510 -37.96 -5.99 -12.32
CA VAL A 510 -39.42 -6.18 -12.37
C VAL A 510 -40.07 -4.81 -12.55
#